data_b8ce960b7239e11f2892f24e1db41f60
#
_entry.id   b8ce960b7239e11f2892f24e1db41f60
#
_cell.length_a   1.000
_cell.length_b   1.000
_cell.length_c   1.000
_cell.angle_alpha   90.00
_cell.angle_beta   90.00
_cell.angle_gamma   90.00
#
_symmetry.space_group_name_H-M   'P 1'
#
loop_
_entity.id
_entity.type
_entity.pdbx_description
1 polymer ?
#
loop_
_entity_poly.entity_id
_entity_poly.type
_entity_poly.pdbx_seq_one_letter_code
_entity_poly.pdbx_strand_id
1 'polypeptide(L)'
;MHFAHPHFLWLLLLLIPLTAWYILKQRNAHATMSLSTTAAFNAMPRSWKQYLRYALFALRLAAIACVIVVLARPQVRDSWRTTSTEGTDIVLALDVSSSMLARDFDPDRFEAAKSVASQFVAGRPNDNIGIVVFAGESLTGLPMTMDRSMLLSYLSNLQMGILEDGTAIGDGIATSLNRLRDGQAASKSIILLTDGSNNTGVIAPITASEVAKEMGVKIYTIGVGRNGTAPYPVRTLSGRIEYQPQPVVIDEATLRTIAESTGGRYFRATDNRVLADVFEQIDALEKTQMDVRHFSHTEDNYMLWACLALAFFAIEMLLRYTVLRSIP
;
A
#
# COMPACT_ATOMS: atom_id res chain seq x y z
N MET A 1 12.74 -3.32 -21.73
CA MET A 1 14.03 -3.27 -21.03
C MET A 1 14.49 -1.83 -20.97
N HIS A 2 14.70 -1.28 -19.81
CA HIS A 2 15.34 0.03 -19.61
C HIS A 2 16.72 -0.20 -19.02
N PHE A 3 17.69 0.66 -19.40
CA PHE A 3 19.02 0.62 -18.81
C PHE A 3 19.12 1.70 -17.72
N ALA A 4 19.58 1.33 -16.53
CA ALA A 4 19.79 2.32 -15.46
C ALA A 4 20.87 3.34 -15.83
N HIS A 5 21.89 2.87 -16.54
CA HIS A 5 23.04 3.70 -16.93
C HIS A 5 23.36 3.56 -18.43
N PRO A 6 22.54 4.14 -19.35
CA PRO A 6 22.71 3.98 -20.80
C PRO A 6 24.03 4.53 -21.35
N HIS A 7 24.66 5.44 -20.64
CA HIS A 7 25.96 6.01 -21.04
C HIS A 7 27.10 4.98 -21.07
N PHE A 8 27.04 3.88 -20.30
CA PHE A 8 28.02 2.81 -20.39
C PHE A 8 27.97 2.07 -21.73
N LEU A 9 26.86 2.11 -22.46
CA LEU A 9 26.78 1.52 -23.81
C LEU A 9 27.72 2.18 -24.81
N TRP A 10 28.11 3.45 -24.59
CA TRP A 10 29.12 4.13 -25.41
C TRP A 10 30.49 3.41 -25.39
N LEU A 11 30.78 2.64 -24.31
CA LEU A 11 31.98 1.81 -24.24
C LEU A 11 32.02 0.72 -25.32
N LEU A 12 30.87 0.32 -25.90
CA LEU A 12 30.84 -0.61 -27.05
C LEU A 12 31.59 -0.03 -28.25
N LEU A 13 31.63 1.30 -28.44
CA LEU A 13 32.40 1.95 -29.47
C LEU A 13 33.89 1.68 -29.35
N LEU A 14 34.39 1.41 -28.13
CA LEU A 14 35.80 1.09 -27.88
C LEU A 14 36.21 -0.27 -28.46
N LEU A 15 35.23 -1.14 -28.75
CA LEU A 15 35.48 -2.42 -29.40
C LEU A 15 35.94 -2.23 -30.87
N ILE A 16 35.56 -1.11 -31.52
CA ILE A 16 35.92 -0.82 -32.92
C ILE A 16 37.44 -0.59 -33.06
N PRO A 17 38.09 0.33 -32.33
CA PRO A 17 39.54 0.53 -32.41
C PRO A 17 40.32 -0.71 -31.93
N LEU A 18 39.74 -1.50 -30.99
CA LEU A 18 40.37 -2.70 -30.50
C LEU A 18 40.39 -3.82 -31.58
N THR A 19 39.32 -3.94 -32.35
CA THR A 19 39.29 -4.84 -33.52
C THR A 19 40.22 -4.39 -34.64
N ALA A 20 40.23 -3.09 -34.94
CA ALA A 20 41.15 -2.51 -35.93
C ALA A 20 42.60 -2.75 -35.54
N TRP A 21 42.96 -2.48 -34.28
CA TRP A 21 44.31 -2.71 -33.75
C TRP A 21 44.72 -4.19 -33.86
N TYR A 22 43.82 -5.11 -33.53
CA TYR A 22 44.06 -6.55 -33.64
C TYR A 22 44.34 -6.95 -35.07
N ILE A 23 43.55 -6.49 -36.03
CA ILE A 23 43.71 -6.77 -37.46
C ILE A 23 45.05 -6.22 -37.99
N LEU A 24 45.39 -4.97 -37.64
CA LEU A 24 46.65 -4.33 -38.02
C LEU A 24 47.85 -5.06 -37.42
N LYS A 25 47.81 -5.41 -36.15
CA LYS A 25 48.87 -6.17 -35.49
C LYS A 25 49.09 -7.53 -36.11
N GLN A 26 48.01 -8.19 -36.52
CA GLN A 26 48.08 -9.53 -37.13
C GLN A 26 48.63 -9.45 -38.55
N ARG A 27 48.38 -8.36 -39.31
CA ARG A 27 48.97 -8.12 -40.63
C ARG A 27 50.49 -7.90 -40.55
N ASN A 28 50.98 -7.27 -39.49
CA ASN A 28 52.38 -6.93 -39.27
C ASN A 28 53.17 -8.04 -38.53
N ALA A 29 52.48 -9.08 -38.03
CA ALA A 29 53.10 -10.16 -37.23
C ALA A 29 53.59 -11.36 -38.04
N HIS A 30 53.75 -11.21 -39.39
CA HIS A 30 54.28 -12.25 -40.21
C HIS A 30 55.82 -12.23 -40.11
N ALA A 31 56.39 -13.28 -39.55
CA ALA A 31 57.84 -13.52 -39.63
C ALA A 31 58.16 -13.83 -41.12
N THR A 32 58.99 -13.01 -41.76
CA THR A 32 59.47 -13.23 -43.13
C THR A 32 60.66 -14.19 -43.07
N MET A 33 60.48 -15.40 -43.45
CA MET A 33 61.58 -16.33 -43.77
C MET A 33 61.89 -16.29 -45.23
N SER A 34 63.10 -15.99 -45.63
CA SER A 34 63.58 -16.08 -47.03
C SER A 34 63.81 -17.53 -47.36
N LEU A 35 62.86 -18.13 -48.09
CA LEU A 35 62.99 -19.48 -48.61
C LEU A 35 63.19 -19.44 -50.10
N SER A 36 64.11 -20.27 -50.60
CA SER A 36 64.48 -20.33 -52.03
C SER A 36 63.37 -20.90 -52.93
N THR A 37 62.37 -21.61 -52.39
CA THR A 37 61.27 -22.20 -53.16
C THR A 37 60.01 -22.32 -52.27
N THR A 38 58.90 -21.69 -52.68
CA THR A 38 57.61 -21.74 -51.98
C THR A 38 56.60 -22.73 -52.54
N ALA A 39 57.00 -23.49 -53.60
CA ALA A 39 56.10 -24.39 -54.32
C ALA A 39 55.50 -25.51 -53.46
N ALA A 40 56.24 -26.05 -52.51
CA ALA A 40 55.76 -27.08 -51.59
C ALA A 40 54.73 -26.56 -50.55
N PHE A 41 54.72 -25.27 -50.23
CA PHE A 41 53.82 -24.72 -49.25
C PHE A 41 52.46 -24.24 -49.84
N ASN A 42 52.43 -24.00 -51.15
CA ASN A 42 51.16 -23.58 -51.83
C ASN A 42 50.12 -24.67 -51.94
N ALA A 43 50.54 -25.97 -51.79
CA ALA A 43 49.65 -27.14 -51.84
C ALA A 43 49.08 -27.56 -50.45
N MET A 44 49.50 -26.89 -49.35
CA MET A 44 49.02 -27.29 -48.01
C MET A 44 47.63 -26.71 -47.72
N PRO A 45 46.65 -27.56 -47.35
CA PRO A 45 45.34 -27.06 -46.94
C PRO A 45 45.46 -26.19 -45.71
N ARG A 46 44.70 -25.06 -45.68
CA ARG A 46 44.65 -24.18 -44.51
C ARG A 46 44.15 -24.95 -43.30
N SER A 47 44.96 -25.01 -42.21
CA SER A 47 44.61 -25.71 -40.97
C SER A 47 43.42 -25.02 -40.29
N TRP A 48 42.43 -25.77 -39.86
CA TRP A 48 41.31 -25.29 -39.07
C TRP A 48 41.73 -24.52 -37.80
N LYS A 49 42.92 -24.73 -37.27
CA LYS A 49 43.52 -23.99 -36.16
C LYS A 49 43.66 -22.49 -36.45
N GLN A 50 43.79 -22.08 -37.72
CA GLN A 50 43.83 -20.67 -38.09
C GLN A 50 42.48 -19.98 -37.86
N TYR A 51 41.39 -20.66 -38.17
CA TYR A 51 40.04 -20.17 -37.90
C TYR A 51 39.73 -20.08 -36.41
N LEU A 52 40.23 -21.05 -35.63
CA LEU A 52 40.05 -21.08 -34.20
C LEU A 52 40.72 -19.88 -33.49
N ARG A 53 41.81 -19.38 -34.05
CA ARG A 53 42.51 -18.18 -33.55
C ARG A 53 41.64 -16.92 -33.67
N TYR A 54 40.86 -16.81 -34.76
CA TYR A 54 39.89 -15.71 -34.89
C TYR A 54 38.69 -15.91 -33.96
N ALA A 55 38.27 -17.14 -33.71
CA ALA A 55 37.21 -17.45 -32.79
C ALA A 55 37.56 -17.06 -31.35
N LEU A 56 38.81 -17.23 -30.90
CA LEU A 56 39.26 -16.76 -29.56
C LEU A 56 39.13 -15.25 -29.40
N PHE A 57 39.49 -14.49 -30.45
CA PHE A 57 39.35 -13.04 -30.42
C PHE A 57 37.87 -12.62 -30.40
N ALA A 58 37.02 -13.28 -31.18
CA ALA A 58 35.57 -13.04 -31.16
C ALA A 58 34.95 -13.36 -29.81
N LEU A 59 35.33 -14.46 -29.16
CA LEU A 59 34.89 -14.81 -27.78
C LEU A 59 35.28 -13.73 -26.76
N ARG A 60 36.52 -13.22 -26.88
CA ARG A 60 36.98 -12.12 -25.99
C ARG A 60 36.16 -10.85 -26.19
N LEU A 61 35.89 -10.48 -27.44
CA LEU A 61 35.04 -9.32 -27.71
C LEU A 61 33.63 -9.50 -27.20
N ALA A 62 33.06 -10.71 -27.37
CA ALA A 62 31.73 -11.04 -26.83
C ALA A 62 31.71 -10.97 -25.29
N ALA A 63 32.74 -11.49 -24.61
CA ALA A 63 32.84 -11.38 -23.18
C ALA A 63 32.90 -9.91 -22.70
N ILE A 64 33.72 -9.06 -23.35
CA ILE A 64 33.81 -7.63 -23.02
C ILE A 64 32.47 -6.94 -23.30
N ALA A 65 31.80 -7.23 -24.41
CA ALA A 65 30.49 -6.68 -24.70
C ALA A 65 29.45 -7.04 -23.64
N CYS A 66 29.42 -8.29 -23.19
CA CYS A 66 28.53 -8.71 -22.09
C CYS A 66 28.85 -7.98 -20.80
N VAL A 67 30.09 -7.77 -20.44
CA VAL A 67 30.49 -6.99 -19.25
C VAL A 67 30.01 -5.54 -19.37
N ILE A 68 30.13 -4.92 -20.55
CA ILE A 68 29.62 -3.56 -20.77
C ILE A 68 28.09 -3.50 -20.58
N VAL A 69 27.36 -4.52 -21.06
CA VAL A 69 25.92 -4.61 -20.85
C VAL A 69 25.58 -4.77 -19.36
N VAL A 70 26.35 -5.55 -18.61
CA VAL A 70 26.19 -5.68 -17.15
C VAL A 70 26.38 -4.34 -16.47
N LEU A 71 27.39 -3.56 -16.85
CA LEU A 71 27.63 -2.22 -16.31
C LEU A 71 26.50 -1.23 -16.63
N ALA A 72 25.84 -1.40 -17.78
CA ALA A 72 24.67 -0.60 -18.15
C ALA A 72 23.42 -0.95 -17.32
N ARG A 73 23.44 -2.03 -16.49
CA ARG A 73 22.36 -2.50 -15.62
C ARG A 73 21.02 -2.58 -16.35
N PRO A 74 20.80 -3.60 -17.19
CA PRO A 74 19.51 -3.82 -17.82
C PRO A 74 18.45 -4.10 -16.76
N GLN A 75 17.41 -3.27 -16.72
CA GLN A 75 16.27 -3.38 -15.80
C GLN A 75 15.04 -3.84 -16.58
N VAL A 76 14.36 -4.82 -16.03
CA VAL A 76 13.00 -5.17 -16.45
C VAL A 76 12.06 -4.46 -15.48
N ARG A 77 11.30 -3.50 -15.98
CA ARG A 77 10.10 -3.05 -15.29
C ARG A 77 9.08 -4.15 -15.43
N ASP A 78 9.03 -5.02 -14.47
CA ASP A 78 7.83 -5.82 -14.29
C ASP A 78 6.76 -4.87 -13.78
N SER A 79 5.94 -4.38 -14.69
CA SER A 79 4.66 -3.82 -14.35
C SER A 79 3.69 -4.96 -14.04
N TRP A 80 4.06 -5.82 -13.10
CA TRP A 80 3.04 -6.43 -12.28
C TRP A 80 2.43 -5.25 -11.56
N ARG A 81 1.27 -4.81 -12.02
CA ARG A 81 0.33 -4.15 -11.14
C ARG A 81 0.00 -5.15 -10.03
N THR A 82 0.93 -5.34 -9.11
CA THR A 82 0.51 -5.58 -7.75
C THR A 82 -0.13 -4.25 -7.39
N THR A 83 -1.40 -4.14 -7.64
CA THR A 83 -2.26 -3.29 -6.86
C THR A 83 -2.09 -3.87 -5.46
N SER A 84 -1.03 -3.50 -4.75
CA SER A 84 -1.09 -3.59 -3.30
C SER A 84 -2.16 -2.57 -2.97
N THR A 85 -3.36 -3.05 -2.89
CA THR A 85 -4.46 -2.38 -2.25
C THR A 85 -4.05 -2.40 -0.78
N GLU A 86 -3.13 -1.49 -0.42
CA GLU A 86 -2.86 -1.25 0.99
C GLU A 86 -4.19 -0.76 1.54
N GLY A 87 -4.88 -1.65 2.24
CA GLY A 87 -6.12 -1.32 2.90
C GLY A 87 -5.89 -0.21 3.93
N THR A 88 -6.92 0.54 4.23
CA THR A 88 -6.93 1.53 5.32
C THR A 88 -7.29 0.83 6.62
N ASP A 89 -6.66 1.21 7.73
CA ASP A 89 -7.11 0.80 9.06
C ASP A 89 -8.19 1.76 9.54
N ILE A 90 -9.42 1.27 9.70
CA ILE A 90 -10.59 2.08 10.06
C ILE A 90 -11.22 1.53 11.33
N VAL A 91 -11.49 2.39 12.32
CA VAL A 91 -12.33 2.03 13.46
C VAL A 91 -13.66 2.76 13.36
N LEU A 92 -14.74 2.00 13.40
CA LEU A 92 -16.10 2.52 13.57
C LEU A 92 -16.38 2.63 15.07
N ALA A 93 -16.45 3.87 15.59
CA ALA A 93 -16.82 4.17 16.96
C ALA A 93 -18.31 4.54 17.00
N LEU A 94 -19.13 3.63 17.50
CA LEU A 94 -20.59 3.74 17.49
C LEU A 94 -21.10 4.06 18.87
N ASP A 95 -21.87 5.13 18.99
CA ASP A 95 -22.61 5.49 20.19
C ASP A 95 -23.81 4.53 20.36
N VAL A 96 -23.86 3.87 21.53
CA VAL A 96 -24.96 2.97 21.93
C VAL A 96 -25.68 3.47 23.16
N SER A 97 -25.59 4.77 23.45
CA SER A 97 -26.32 5.46 24.52
C SER A 97 -27.83 5.48 24.28
N SER A 98 -28.59 5.63 25.33
CA SER A 98 -30.06 5.61 25.25
C SER A 98 -30.65 6.70 24.33
N SER A 99 -29.94 7.83 24.13
CA SER A 99 -30.35 8.90 23.21
C SER A 99 -30.46 8.45 21.74
N MET A 100 -29.69 7.44 21.35
CA MET A 100 -29.74 6.83 20.01
C MET A 100 -31.04 6.08 19.70
N LEU A 101 -31.94 5.89 20.70
CA LEU A 101 -33.29 5.35 20.51
C LEU A 101 -34.30 6.40 20.02
N ALA A 102 -33.87 7.63 19.82
CA ALA A 102 -34.75 8.68 19.30
C ALA A 102 -35.22 8.37 17.88
N ARG A 103 -36.52 8.64 17.61
CA ARG A 103 -37.19 8.33 16.34
C ARG A 103 -37.33 9.53 15.43
N ASP A 104 -36.26 10.27 15.24
CA ASP A 104 -36.14 11.26 14.16
C ASP A 104 -35.45 10.69 12.92
N PHE A 105 -35.02 9.43 13.01
CA PHE A 105 -34.59 8.54 11.93
C PHE A 105 -35.53 7.32 11.81
N ASP A 106 -35.50 6.61 10.71
CA ASP A 106 -36.33 5.42 10.48
C ASP A 106 -35.48 4.14 10.58
N PRO A 107 -35.74 3.22 11.49
CA PRO A 107 -36.75 3.23 12.57
C PRO A 107 -36.35 4.08 13.78
N ASP A 108 -35.05 4.23 14.06
CA ASP A 108 -34.42 5.07 15.07
C ASP A 108 -32.97 5.37 14.66
N ARG A 109 -32.25 6.23 15.40
CA ARG A 109 -30.87 6.62 15.08
C ARG A 109 -29.90 5.46 15.12
N PHE A 110 -30.07 4.55 16.10
CA PHE A 110 -29.18 3.41 16.26
C PHE A 110 -29.28 2.41 15.11
N GLU A 111 -30.49 2.03 14.72
CA GLU A 111 -30.68 1.10 13.61
C GLU A 111 -30.28 1.76 12.27
N ALA A 112 -30.52 3.06 12.08
CA ALA A 112 -30.02 3.80 10.94
C ALA A 112 -28.48 3.79 10.87
N ALA A 113 -27.79 4.05 12.00
CA ALA A 113 -26.34 4.00 12.09
C ALA A 113 -25.78 2.61 11.76
N LYS A 114 -26.39 1.54 12.30
CA LYS A 114 -26.02 0.14 11.99
C LYS A 114 -26.18 -0.19 10.51
N SER A 115 -27.29 0.24 9.91
CA SER A 115 -27.57 -0.02 8.50
C SER A 115 -26.52 0.62 7.60
N VAL A 116 -26.21 1.89 7.82
CA VAL A 116 -25.22 2.63 7.02
C VAL A 116 -23.81 2.14 7.29
N ALA A 117 -23.45 1.83 8.54
CA ALA A 117 -22.17 1.21 8.88
C ALA A 117 -22.01 -0.15 8.17
N SER A 118 -23.07 -0.96 8.09
CA SER A 118 -23.05 -2.23 7.39
C SER A 118 -22.83 -2.06 5.87
N GLN A 119 -23.47 -1.08 5.26
CA GLN A 119 -23.27 -0.75 3.84
C GLN A 119 -21.82 -0.28 3.58
N PHE A 120 -21.29 0.58 4.45
CA PHE A 120 -19.91 1.04 4.37
C PHE A 120 -18.91 -0.12 4.46
N VAL A 121 -19.09 -1.03 5.42
CA VAL A 121 -18.24 -2.23 5.56
C VAL A 121 -18.33 -3.12 4.32
N ALA A 122 -19.52 -3.32 3.77
CA ALA A 122 -19.72 -4.15 2.57
C ALA A 122 -19.01 -3.58 1.33
N GLY A 123 -18.92 -2.25 1.22
CA GLY A 123 -18.25 -1.56 0.11
C GLY A 123 -16.72 -1.57 0.14
N ARG A 124 -16.09 -2.11 1.22
CA ARG A 124 -14.64 -2.02 1.47
C ARG A 124 -13.96 -3.38 1.65
N PRO A 125 -13.77 -4.16 0.58
CA PRO A 125 -13.27 -5.55 0.68
C PRO A 125 -11.81 -5.66 1.16
N ASN A 126 -11.01 -4.62 1.05
CA ASN A 126 -9.56 -4.67 1.31
C ASN A 126 -9.13 -3.92 2.58
N ASP A 127 -10.06 -3.19 3.22
CA ASP A 127 -9.74 -2.43 4.43
C ASP A 127 -9.81 -3.31 5.68
N ASN A 128 -8.97 -2.97 6.66
CA ASN A 128 -8.97 -3.59 7.96
C ASN A 128 -9.86 -2.75 8.88
N ILE A 129 -10.99 -3.31 9.34
CA ILE A 129 -12.01 -2.54 10.07
C ILE A 129 -12.16 -3.12 11.47
N GLY A 130 -12.19 -2.25 12.48
CA GLY A 130 -12.56 -2.57 13.85
C GLY A 130 -13.84 -1.86 14.25
N ILE A 131 -14.53 -2.39 15.29
CA ILE A 131 -15.74 -1.78 15.83
C ILE A 131 -15.52 -1.53 17.33
N VAL A 132 -15.70 -0.28 17.73
CA VAL A 132 -15.75 0.15 19.12
C VAL A 132 -17.17 0.65 19.39
N VAL A 133 -17.75 0.25 20.50
CA VAL A 133 -19.03 0.76 20.97
C VAL A 133 -18.81 1.53 22.26
N PHE A 134 -19.51 2.63 22.43
CA PHE A 134 -19.39 3.44 23.63
C PHE A 134 -20.74 4.00 24.07
N ALA A 135 -20.91 4.18 25.36
CA ALA A 135 -22.00 4.85 26.03
C ALA A 135 -21.42 5.53 27.30
N GLY A 136 -21.82 5.22 28.52
CA GLY A 136 -21.17 5.66 29.73
C GLY A 136 -19.73 5.18 29.91
N GLU A 137 -19.38 4.11 29.22
CA GLU A 137 -18.05 3.52 29.10
C GLU A 137 -17.78 3.09 27.66
N SER A 138 -16.57 2.61 27.33
CA SER A 138 -16.23 2.15 25.97
C SER A 138 -15.74 0.70 25.96
N LEU A 139 -16.14 -0.04 24.93
CA LEU A 139 -15.80 -1.44 24.73
C LEU A 139 -15.36 -1.70 23.28
N THR A 140 -14.32 -2.52 23.11
CA THR A 140 -14.02 -3.06 21.78
C THR A 140 -15.04 -4.14 21.44
N GLY A 141 -15.95 -3.83 20.54
CA GLY A 141 -16.94 -4.78 20.05
C GLY A 141 -16.33 -5.83 19.14
N LEU A 142 -15.50 -5.39 18.19
CA LEU A 142 -14.75 -6.27 17.31
C LEU A 142 -13.34 -5.71 17.07
N PRO A 143 -12.28 -6.50 17.27
CA PRO A 143 -10.91 -6.07 16.95
C PRO A 143 -10.75 -5.89 15.43
N MET A 144 -9.65 -5.26 15.03
CA MET A 144 -9.32 -5.02 13.61
C MET A 144 -9.33 -6.34 12.82
N THR A 145 -10.11 -6.38 11.75
CA THR A 145 -10.25 -7.57 10.89
C THR A 145 -10.60 -7.20 9.45
N MET A 146 -10.19 -8.05 8.52
CA MET A 146 -10.60 -8.00 7.11
C MET A 146 -11.82 -8.91 6.82
N ASP A 147 -12.31 -9.67 7.82
CA ASP A 147 -13.45 -10.57 7.65
C ASP A 147 -14.77 -9.78 7.68
N ARG A 148 -15.34 -9.56 6.48
CA ARG A 148 -16.60 -8.86 6.29
C ARG A 148 -17.79 -9.59 6.92
N SER A 149 -17.76 -10.90 6.88
CA SER A 149 -18.84 -11.72 7.42
C SER A 149 -18.95 -11.54 8.93
N MET A 150 -17.79 -11.50 9.58
CA MET A 150 -17.70 -11.27 11.03
C MET A 150 -18.17 -9.86 11.41
N LEU A 151 -17.73 -8.83 10.65
CA LEU A 151 -18.14 -7.44 10.87
C LEU A 151 -19.65 -7.24 10.69
N LEU A 152 -20.22 -7.75 9.60
CA LEU A 152 -21.65 -7.64 9.31
C LEU A 152 -22.49 -8.43 10.33
N SER A 153 -22.04 -9.62 10.73
CA SER A 153 -22.68 -10.40 11.77
C SER A 153 -22.68 -9.69 13.10
N TYR A 154 -21.56 -9.05 13.49
CA TYR A 154 -21.49 -8.27 14.72
C TYR A 154 -22.46 -7.07 14.67
N LEU A 155 -22.42 -6.26 13.61
CA LEU A 155 -23.32 -5.12 13.44
C LEU A 155 -24.80 -5.54 13.49
N SER A 156 -25.17 -6.63 12.81
CA SER A 156 -26.56 -7.10 12.81
C SER A 156 -27.06 -7.53 14.20
N ASN A 157 -26.18 -8.11 15.02
CA ASN A 157 -26.51 -8.60 16.36
C ASN A 157 -26.28 -7.56 17.47
N LEU A 158 -25.73 -6.38 17.13
CA LEU A 158 -25.48 -5.34 18.10
C LEU A 158 -26.80 -4.81 18.70
N GLN A 159 -26.89 -4.78 20.01
CA GLN A 159 -28.07 -4.34 20.76
C GLN A 159 -27.73 -3.18 21.68
N MET A 160 -28.75 -2.39 22.00
CA MET A 160 -28.67 -1.33 22.99
C MET A 160 -28.67 -1.90 24.41
N GLY A 161 -28.12 -1.11 25.38
CA GLY A 161 -28.16 -1.48 26.80
C GLY A 161 -27.12 -2.51 27.25
N ILE A 162 -26.06 -2.70 26.44
CA ILE A 162 -24.90 -3.56 26.77
C ILE A 162 -23.99 -2.84 27.76
N LEU A 163 -23.92 -1.50 27.67
CA LEU A 163 -23.09 -0.64 28.51
C LEU A 163 -23.95 0.23 29.41
N GLU A 164 -23.36 0.77 30.49
CA GLU A 164 -24.01 1.77 31.31
C GLU A 164 -24.39 3.00 30.50
N ASP A 165 -25.55 3.61 30.83
CA ASP A 165 -26.03 4.76 30.05
C ASP A 165 -25.16 6.01 30.29
N GLY A 166 -25.03 6.83 29.29
CA GLY A 166 -24.17 8.01 29.25
C GLY A 166 -23.48 8.11 27.89
N THR A 167 -22.60 9.12 27.70
CA THR A 167 -21.87 9.33 26.46
C THR A 167 -20.42 9.72 26.78
N ALA A 168 -19.52 8.76 26.73
CA ALA A 168 -18.07 8.90 26.97
C ALA A 168 -17.29 8.96 25.65
N ILE A 169 -17.41 10.07 24.92
CA ILE A 169 -16.77 10.25 23.60
C ILE A 169 -15.25 10.09 23.69
N GLY A 170 -14.64 10.70 24.72
CA GLY A 170 -13.18 10.64 24.88
C GLY A 170 -12.66 9.22 25.10
N ASP A 171 -13.37 8.41 25.89
CA ASP A 171 -13.02 7.01 26.11
C ASP A 171 -13.24 6.17 24.85
N GLY A 172 -14.29 6.46 24.07
CA GLY A 172 -14.55 5.85 22.75
C GLY A 172 -13.41 6.10 21.76
N ILE A 173 -12.92 7.34 21.68
CA ILE A 173 -11.76 7.70 20.87
C ILE A 173 -10.50 6.98 21.38
N ALA A 174 -10.23 7.00 22.68
CA ALA A 174 -9.04 6.38 23.26
C ALA A 174 -9.00 4.86 23.03
N THR A 175 -10.14 4.19 23.19
CA THR A 175 -10.28 2.75 22.88
C THR A 175 -10.05 2.48 21.40
N SER A 176 -10.55 3.33 20.51
CA SER A 176 -10.34 3.25 19.07
C SER A 176 -8.86 3.42 18.70
N LEU A 177 -8.17 4.40 19.28
CA LEU A 177 -6.73 4.62 19.10
C LEU A 177 -5.91 3.41 19.53
N ASN A 178 -6.29 2.79 20.66
CA ASN A 178 -5.62 1.58 21.13
C ASN A 178 -5.75 0.42 20.13
N ARG A 179 -6.85 0.33 19.37
CA ARG A 179 -7.02 -0.68 18.30
C ARG A 179 -6.17 -0.36 17.05
N LEU A 180 -5.97 0.92 16.76
CA LEU A 180 -5.18 1.38 15.61
C LEU A 180 -3.67 1.42 15.87
N ARG A 181 -3.24 1.33 17.14
CA ARG A 181 -1.83 1.47 17.52
C ARG A 181 -0.93 0.50 16.80
N ASP A 182 -1.31 -0.76 16.74
CA ASP A 182 -0.51 -1.85 16.19
C ASP A 182 -0.76 -2.06 14.67
N GLY A 183 -1.64 -1.27 14.08
CA GLY A 183 -1.94 -1.30 12.64
C GLY A 183 -0.75 -0.83 11.80
N GLN A 184 -0.56 -1.45 10.64
CA GLN A 184 0.54 -1.15 9.72
C GLN A 184 0.10 -0.37 8.47
N ALA A 185 -1.20 -0.08 8.33
CA ALA A 185 -1.70 0.67 7.18
C ALA A 185 -1.13 2.08 7.13
N ALA A 186 -0.92 2.58 5.92
CA ALA A 186 -0.42 3.92 5.67
C ALA A 186 -1.42 5.03 6.06
N SER A 187 -2.72 4.74 6.00
CA SER A 187 -3.80 5.61 6.47
C SER A 187 -4.55 4.94 7.61
N LYS A 188 -4.79 5.72 8.68
CA LYS A 188 -5.53 5.29 9.87
C LYS A 188 -6.62 6.30 10.16
N SER A 189 -7.86 5.85 10.32
CA SER A 189 -8.97 6.73 10.59
C SER A 189 -9.98 6.16 11.59
N ILE A 190 -10.63 7.05 12.31
CA ILE A 190 -11.77 6.75 13.19
C ILE A 190 -13.00 7.45 12.62
N ILE A 191 -14.10 6.71 12.49
CA ILE A 191 -15.41 7.25 12.15
C ILE A 191 -16.23 7.20 13.42
N LEU A 192 -16.42 8.37 14.05
CA LEU A 192 -17.15 8.53 15.28
C LEU A 192 -18.59 8.95 15.00
N LEU A 193 -19.55 8.11 15.39
CA LEU A 193 -20.99 8.42 15.30
C LEU A 193 -21.54 8.64 16.70
N THR A 194 -22.13 9.80 16.93
CA THR A 194 -22.79 10.14 18.19
C THR A 194 -23.93 11.14 17.96
N ASP A 195 -24.90 11.14 18.83
CA ASP A 195 -26.01 12.11 18.83
C ASP A 195 -25.96 13.06 20.05
N GLY A 196 -25.03 12.83 20.95
CA GLY A 196 -24.96 13.52 22.22
C GLY A 196 -23.77 14.43 22.43
N SER A 197 -23.75 15.02 23.61
CA SER A 197 -22.63 15.72 24.21
C SER A 197 -21.92 14.79 25.20
N ASN A 198 -20.60 14.93 25.33
CA ASN A 198 -19.85 14.17 26.32
C ASN A 198 -20.32 14.52 27.74
N ASN A 199 -20.87 13.56 28.46
CA ASN A 199 -21.39 13.74 29.82
C ASN A 199 -20.80 12.78 30.86
N THR A 200 -20.07 11.78 30.38
CA THR A 200 -19.39 10.75 31.23
C THR A 200 -18.00 10.46 30.68
N GLY A 201 -17.29 9.52 31.27
CA GLY A 201 -15.96 9.07 30.88
C GLY A 201 -14.83 9.72 31.65
N VAL A 202 -13.66 9.09 31.57
CA VAL A 202 -12.44 9.50 32.29
C VAL A 202 -11.60 10.45 31.41
N ILE A 203 -11.63 10.28 30.10
CA ILE A 203 -10.79 11.02 29.15
C ILE A 203 -11.62 12.11 28.50
N ALA A 204 -11.13 13.37 28.57
CA ALA A 204 -11.77 14.47 27.84
C ALA A 204 -11.65 14.25 26.32
N PRO A 205 -12.71 14.52 25.50
CA PRO A 205 -12.69 14.30 24.06
C PRO A 205 -11.59 15.07 23.32
N ILE A 206 -11.30 16.30 23.77
CA ILE A 206 -10.23 17.11 23.16
C ILE A 206 -8.85 16.47 23.44
N THR A 207 -8.59 16.01 24.67
CA THR A 207 -7.33 15.33 25.00
C THR A 207 -7.15 14.05 24.17
N ALA A 208 -8.21 13.25 23.98
CA ALA A 208 -8.18 12.08 23.11
C ALA A 208 -7.88 12.46 21.65
N SER A 209 -8.41 13.58 21.16
CA SER A 209 -8.13 14.07 19.80
C SER A 209 -6.69 14.56 19.63
N GLU A 210 -6.07 15.14 20.64
CA GLU A 210 -4.65 15.50 20.64
C GLU A 210 -3.75 14.26 20.49
N VAL A 211 -4.07 13.19 21.23
CA VAL A 211 -3.36 11.91 21.09
C VAL A 211 -3.55 11.33 19.69
N ALA A 212 -4.76 11.40 19.12
CA ALA A 212 -5.03 10.97 17.76
C ALA A 212 -4.16 11.71 16.74
N LYS A 213 -4.03 13.03 16.89
CA LYS A 213 -3.17 13.87 16.05
C LYS A 213 -1.71 13.45 16.12
N GLU A 214 -1.17 13.22 17.31
CA GLU A 214 0.22 12.77 17.50
C GLU A 214 0.46 11.37 16.88
N MET A 215 -0.56 10.51 16.90
CA MET A 215 -0.51 9.19 16.26
C MET A 215 -0.74 9.25 14.74
N GLY A 216 -1.06 10.41 14.16
CA GLY A 216 -1.38 10.56 12.75
C GLY A 216 -2.71 9.92 12.34
N VAL A 217 -3.64 9.76 13.31
CA VAL A 217 -4.96 9.17 13.08
C VAL A 217 -5.98 10.28 12.84
N LYS A 218 -6.72 10.20 11.73
CA LYS A 218 -7.79 11.14 11.42
C LYS A 218 -9.08 10.72 12.08
N ILE A 219 -9.85 11.70 12.58
CA ILE A 219 -11.16 11.45 13.16
C ILE A 219 -12.22 12.15 12.32
N TYR A 220 -13.10 11.38 11.70
CA TYR A 220 -14.33 11.86 11.09
C TYR A 220 -15.44 11.79 12.13
N THR A 221 -16.04 12.91 12.44
CA THR A 221 -17.13 12.97 13.43
C THR A 221 -18.47 13.18 12.73
N ILE A 222 -19.44 12.36 13.08
CA ILE A 222 -20.80 12.41 12.52
C ILE A 222 -21.77 12.65 13.65
N GLY A 223 -22.34 13.87 13.70
CA GLY A 223 -23.43 14.20 14.61
C GLY A 223 -24.76 13.72 14.03
N VAL A 224 -25.41 12.76 14.69
CA VAL A 224 -26.67 12.14 14.24
C VAL A 224 -27.84 12.75 14.97
N GLY A 225 -28.84 13.25 14.22
CA GLY A 225 -30.07 13.81 14.80
C GLY A 225 -30.38 15.23 14.35
N ARG A 226 -31.55 15.74 14.73
CA ARG A 226 -32.02 17.11 14.46
C ARG A 226 -31.97 17.96 15.72
N ASN A 227 -31.59 19.21 15.62
CA ASN A 227 -31.76 20.13 16.75
C ASN A 227 -33.24 20.41 16.96
N GLY A 228 -33.67 20.37 18.22
CA GLY A 228 -35.05 20.60 18.59
C GLY A 228 -35.60 19.52 19.51
N THR A 229 -36.70 18.90 19.14
CA THR A 229 -37.31 17.80 19.90
C THR A 229 -37.42 16.57 19.03
N ALA A 230 -37.04 15.39 19.61
CA ALA A 230 -37.24 14.11 18.95
C ALA A 230 -38.15 13.20 19.81
N PRO A 231 -38.97 12.33 19.19
CA PRO A 231 -39.75 11.34 19.92
C PRO A 231 -38.84 10.30 20.55
N TYR A 232 -38.86 10.21 21.87
CA TYR A 232 -38.03 9.29 22.65
C TYR A 232 -38.90 8.23 23.34
N PRO A 233 -38.53 6.92 23.32
CA PRO A 233 -39.30 5.88 23.97
C PRO A 233 -39.11 5.96 25.48
N VAL A 234 -40.20 6.24 26.20
CA VAL A 234 -40.25 6.28 27.66
C VAL A 234 -41.12 5.11 28.16
N ARG A 235 -40.61 4.35 29.13
CA ARG A 235 -41.37 3.25 29.74
C ARG A 235 -42.26 3.82 30.83
N THR A 236 -43.57 3.74 30.63
CA THR A 236 -44.55 4.18 31.67
C THR A 236 -44.60 3.20 32.82
N LEU A 237 -45.15 3.65 33.98
CA LEU A 237 -45.36 2.79 35.15
C LEU A 237 -46.21 1.54 34.88
N SER A 238 -47.04 1.60 33.83
CA SER A 238 -47.82 0.45 33.35
C SER A 238 -47.03 -0.54 32.49
N GLY A 239 -45.71 -0.29 32.25
CA GLY A 239 -44.86 -1.13 31.40
C GLY A 239 -45.03 -0.90 29.88
N ARG A 240 -45.89 0.03 29.47
CA ARG A 240 -46.05 0.42 28.06
C ARG A 240 -44.96 1.39 27.62
N ILE A 241 -44.54 1.30 26.36
CA ILE A 241 -43.61 2.25 25.75
C ILE A 241 -44.45 3.37 25.13
N GLU A 242 -44.24 4.60 25.58
CA GLU A 242 -44.82 5.82 25.02
C GLU A 242 -43.73 6.71 24.46
N TYR A 243 -43.97 7.36 23.33
CA TYR A 243 -43.00 8.27 22.72
C TYR A 243 -43.27 9.69 23.18
N GLN A 244 -42.32 10.22 23.94
CA GLN A 244 -42.39 11.59 24.47
C GLN A 244 -41.37 12.48 23.75
N PRO A 245 -41.73 13.70 23.31
CA PRO A 245 -40.82 14.64 22.70
C PRO A 245 -39.80 15.08 23.77
N GLN A 246 -38.52 14.77 23.52
CA GLN A 246 -37.41 15.23 24.38
C GLN A 246 -36.52 16.20 23.61
N PRO A 247 -35.94 17.23 24.29
CA PRO A 247 -35.01 18.15 23.68
C PRO A 247 -33.71 17.41 23.30
N VAL A 248 -33.26 17.66 22.09
CA VAL A 248 -31.99 17.13 21.57
C VAL A 248 -31.02 18.28 21.39
N VAL A 249 -29.87 18.18 22.05
CA VAL A 249 -28.76 19.12 21.92
C VAL A 249 -27.53 18.35 21.52
N ILE A 250 -26.98 18.65 20.37
CA ILE A 250 -25.74 18.05 19.88
C ILE A 250 -24.63 19.08 20.05
N ASP A 251 -23.54 18.67 20.67
CA ASP A 251 -22.33 19.50 20.83
C ASP A 251 -21.48 19.50 19.56
N GLU A 252 -21.99 20.23 18.54
CA GLU A 252 -21.30 20.37 17.26
C GLU A 252 -19.92 21.03 17.42
N ALA A 253 -19.75 21.92 18.39
CA ALA A 253 -18.51 22.65 18.59
C ALA A 253 -17.37 21.69 18.97
N THR A 254 -17.63 20.80 19.94
CA THR A 254 -16.66 19.79 20.34
C THR A 254 -16.37 18.79 19.23
N LEU A 255 -17.41 18.28 18.54
CA LEU A 255 -17.24 17.33 17.45
C LEU A 255 -16.44 17.92 16.27
N ARG A 256 -16.70 19.18 15.94
CA ARG A 256 -15.94 19.92 14.92
C ARG A 256 -14.48 20.11 15.31
N THR A 257 -14.24 20.49 16.57
CA THR A 257 -12.87 20.67 17.08
C THR A 257 -12.07 19.36 17.03
N ILE A 258 -12.67 18.23 17.41
CA ILE A 258 -12.07 16.90 17.32
C ILE A 258 -11.67 16.57 15.89
N ALA A 259 -12.59 16.76 14.94
CA ALA A 259 -12.35 16.44 13.54
C ALA A 259 -11.23 17.33 12.95
N GLU A 260 -11.34 18.65 13.09
CA GLU A 260 -10.41 19.61 12.51
C GLU A 260 -9.00 19.49 13.11
N SER A 261 -8.87 19.23 14.41
CA SER A 261 -7.57 19.06 15.08
C SER A 261 -6.77 17.87 14.54
N THR A 262 -7.45 16.83 14.07
CA THR A 262 -6.86 15.57 13.57
C THR A 262 -6.74 15.51 12.04
N GLY A 263 -7.16 16.58 11.33
CA GLY A 263 -7.19 16.62 9.87
C GLY A 263 -8.34 15.82 9.24
N GLY A 264 -9.32 15.44 10.05
CA GLY A 264 -10.58 14.87 9.59
C GLY A 264 -11.64 15.95 9.29
N ARG A 265 -12.91 15.56 9.26
CA ARG A 265 -14.03 16.46 8.96
C ARG A 265 -15.26 16.14 9.80
N TYR A 266 -15.96 17.17 10.23
CA TYR A 266 -17.27 17.06 10.88
C TYR A 266 -18.38 17.00 9.85
N PHE A 267 -19.35 16.11 10.08
CA PHE A 267 -20.56 15.97 9.30
C PHE A 267 -21.79 15.99 10.20
N ARG A 268 -22.90 16.48 9.67
CA ARG A 268 -24.19 16.45 10.31
C ARG A 268 -25.14 15.58 9.52
N ALA A 269 -25.70 14.56 10.14
CA ALA A 269 -26.74 13.71 9.57
C ALA A 269 -28.08 14.01 10.21
N THR A 270 -29.06 14.44 9.42
CA THR A 270 -30.42 14.80 9.87
C THR A 270 -31.48 13.77 9.52
N ASP A 271 -31.14 12.83 8.67
CA ASP A 271 -31.97 11.70 8.24
C ASP A 271 -31.12 10.58 7.62
N ASN A 272 -31.74 9.44 7.34
CA ASN A 272 -31.06 8.26 6.84
C ASN A 272 -30.33 8.48 5.51
N ARG A 273 -30.87 9.32 4.62
CA ARG A 273 -30.26 9.60 3.32
C ARG A 273 -29.00 10.44 3.49
N VAL A 274 -29.08 11.51 4.27
CA VAL A 274 -27.91 12.36 4.56
C VAL A 274 -26.81 11.55 5.26
N LEU A 275 -27.18 10.60 6.15
CA LEU A 275 -26.23 9.74 6.81
C LEU A 275 -25.49 8.84 5.80
N ALA A 276 -26.19 8.26 4.82
CA ALA A 276 -25.58 7.48 3.74
C ALA A 276 -24.64 8.33 2.87
N ASP A 277 -25.08 9.53 2.46
CA ASP A 277 -24.29 10.47 1.68
C ASP A 277 -22.98 10.89 2.41
N VAL A 278 -23.03 11.03 3.74
CA VAL A 278 -21.85 11.32 4.58
C VAL A 278 -20.85 10.18 4.51
N PHE A 279 -21.29 8.93 4.61
CA PHE A 279 -20.37 7.78 4.51
C PHE A 279 -19.76 7.66 3.12
N GLU A 280 -20.49 7.99 2.05
CA GLU A 280 -19.92 8.04 0.70
C GLU A 280 -18.86 9.15 0.56
N GLN A 281 -19.08 10.31 1.19
CA GLN A 281 -18.08 11.38 1.21
C GLN A 281 -16.80 10.96 1.95
N ILE A 282 -16.93 10.29 3.10
CA ILE A 282 -15.79 9.77 3.86
C ILE A 282 -15.04 8.70 3.04
N ASP A 283 -15.78 7.81 2.35
CA ASP A 283 -15.21 6.82 1.45
C ASP A 283 -14.38 7.46 0.34
N ALA A 284 -14.88 8.52 -0.27
CA ALA A 284 -14.16 9.25 -1.30
C ALA A 284 -12.89 9.96 -0.76
N LEU A 285 -12.96 10.53 0.45
CA LEU A 285 -11.83 11.21 1.09
C LEU A 285 -10.69 10.24 1.42
N GLU A 286 -11.01 9.05 1.91
CA GLU A 286 -10.01 8.02 2.24
C GLU A 286 -9.41 7.36 0.99
N LYS A 287 -10.21 7.09 -0.04
CA LYS A 287 -9.72 6.52 -1.32
C LYS A 287 -8.78 7.45 -2.07
N THR A 288 -9.03 8.76 -2.06
CA THR A 288 -8.18 9.74 -2.76
C THR A 288 -6.75 9.79 -2.21
N GLN A 289 -6.52 9.39 -0.97
CA GLN A 289 -5.19 9.38 -0.36
C GLN A 289 -4.36 8.15 -0.68
N MET A 290 -4.98 7.06 -1.12
CA MET A 290 -4.29 5.83 -1.52
C MET A 290 -3.59 5.92 -2.88
N ASP A 291 -4.06 6.80 -3.78
CA ASP A 291 -3.57 6.89 -5.17
C ASP A 291 -2.16 7.52 -5.32
N VAL A 292 -1.51 7.98 -4.26
CA VAL A 292 -0.28 8.80 -4.36
C VAL A 292 1.02 8.01 -4.17
N ARG A 293 0.97 6.74 -3.78
CA ARG A 293 2.20 5.93 -3.60
C ARG A 293 2.38 4.88 -4.71
N HIS A 294 2.89 5.32 -5.86
CA HIS A 294 3.44 4.40 -6.85
C HIS A 294 4.80 3.85 -6.37
N PHE A 295 4.82 2.69 -5.77
CA PHE A 295 6.03 1.92 -5.61
C PHE A 295 6.39 1.24 -6.95
N SER A 296 7.32 1.81 -7.71
CA SER A 296 7.93 1.12 -8.84
C SER A 296 9.06 0.23 -8.33
N HIS A 297 8.82 -1.04 -8.21
CA HIS A 297 9.89 -2.00 -7.97
C HIS A 297 10.59 -2.27 -9.30
N THR A 298 11.85 -1.92 -9.41
CA THR A 298 12.68 -2.20 -10.59
C THR A 298 13.62 -3.35 -10.23
N GLU A 299 13.46 -4.48 -10.90
CA GLU A 299 14.39 -5.61 -10.76
C GLU A 299 15.52 -5.52 -11.78
N ASP A 300 16.75 -5.63 -11.28
CA ASP A 300 17.97 -5.64 -12.10
C ASP A 300 18.16 -7.03 -12.73
N ASN A 301 18.09 -7.14 -14.04
CA ASN A 301 18.28 -8.40 -14.75
C ASN A 301 19.67 -8.50 -15.41
N TYR A 302 20.72 -8.31 -14.60
CA TYR A 302 22.12 -8.40 -15.05
C TYR A 302 22.69 -9.80 -14.99
N MET A 303 22.08 -10.74 -14.24
CA MET A 303 22.65 -12.05 -13.92
C MET A 303 22.86 -12.90 -15.17
N LEU A 304 21.93 -12.87 -16.11
CA LEU A 304 22.04 -13.60 -17.38
C LEU A 304 23.25 -13.13 -18.20
N TRP A 305 23.46 -11.82 -18.29
CA TRP A 305 24.58 -11.23 -19.02
C TRP A 305 25.92 -11.50 -18.33
N ALA A 306 25.94 -11.51 -17.00
CA ALA A 306 27.13 -11.86 -16.21
C ALA A 306 27.53 -13.32 -16.40
N CYS A 307 26.56 -14.24 -16.37
CA CYS A 307 26.81 -15.66 -16.63
C CYS A 307 27.33 -15.89 -18.08
N LEU A 308 26.77 -15.20 -19.07
CA LEU A 308 27.25 -15.28 -20.45
C LEU A 308 28.69 -14.74 -20.59
N ALA A 309 29.02 -13.62 -19.96
CA ALA A 309 30.38 -13.09 -19.96
C ALA A 309 31.39 -14.09 -19.38
N LEU A 310 31.05 -14.70 -18.26
CA LEU A 310 31.88 -15.69 -17.58
C LEU A 310 32.02 -16.97 -18.42
N ALA A 311 30.95 -17.43 -19.07
CA ALA A 311 30.96 -18.56 -19.97
C ALA A 311 31.89 -18.33 -21.19
N PHE A 312 31.79 -17.18 -21.87
CA PHE A 312 32.67 -16.84 -22.98
C PHE A 312 34.12 -16.75 -22.56
N PHE A 313 34.40 -16.18 -21.40
CA PHE A 313 35.77 -16.10 -20.87
C PHE A 313 36.33 -17.50 -20.51
N ALA A 314 35.53 -18.36 -19.89
CA ALA A 314 35.92 -19.71 -19.57
C ALA A 314 36.22 -20.56 -20.82
N ILE A 315 35.36 -20.46 -21.84
CA ILE A 315 35.56 -21.15 -23.14
C ILE A 315 36.83 -20.61 -23.83
N GLU A 316 37.08 -19.30 -23.82
CA GLU A 316 38.32 -18.73 -24.37
C GLU A 316 39.54 -19.29 -23.68
N MET A 317 39.53 -19.34 -22.34
CA MET A 317 40.63 -19.89 -21.54
C MET A 317 40.87 -21.36 -21.83
N LEU A 318 39.81 -22.19 -21.86
CA LEU A 318 39.90 -23.59 -22.18
C LEU A 318 40.50 -23.79 -23.58
N LEU A 319 40.00 -23.13 -24.60
CA LEU A 319 40.51 -23.25 -25.97
C LEU A 319 41.97 -22.81 -26.08
N ARG A 320 42.36 -21.77 -25.37
CA ARG A 320 43.72 -21.22 -25.38
C ARG A 320 44.73 -22.20 -24.73
N TYR A 321 44.36 -22.81 -23.60
CA TYR A 321 45.30 -23.68 -22.87
C TYR A 321 45.27 -25.12 -23.32
N THR A 322 44.21 -25.60 -24.01
CA THR A 322 44.11 -26.99 -24.51
C THR A 322 44.46 -27.11 -25.98
N VAL A 323 43.70 -26.46 -26.87
CA VAL A 323 43.77 -26.67 -28.32
C VAL A 323 44.83 -25.81 -29.00
N LEU A 324 45.04 -24.58 -28.51
CA LEU A 324 45.94 -23.59 -29.11
C LEU A 324 47.21 -23.41 -28.24
N ARG A 325 47.54 -24.36 -27.40
CA ARG A 325 48.79 -24.35 -26.64
C ARG A 325 49.95 -24.35 -27.64
N SER A 326 50.48 -23.17 -27.99
CA SER A 326 51.74 -23.06 -28.72
C SER A 326 52.84 -23.48 -27.76
N ILE A 327 53.51 -24.60 -28.10
CA ILE A 327 54.78 -24.94 -27.48
C ILE A 327 55.74 -23.77 -27.83
N PRO A 328 56.48 -23.24 -26.86
CA PRO A 328 57.36 -22.10 -27.03
C PRO A 328 58.46 -22.38 -28.09
#